data_d96c02d5c34eb3c7ba3bb16c4f170545
#
_entry.id   d96c02d5c34eb3c7ba3bb16c4f170545
#
_cell.length_a   1.000
_cell.length_b   1.000
_cell.length_c   1.000
_cell.angle_alpha   90.00
_cell.angle_beta   90.00
_cell.angle_gamma   90.00
#
_symmetry.space_group_name_H-M   'P 1'
#
loop_
_entity.id
_entity.type
_entity.pdbx_description
1 polymer ?
#
loop_
_entity_poly.entity_id
_entity_poly.type
_entity_poly.pdbx_seq_one_letter_code
_entity_poly.pdbx_strand_id
1 'polypeptide(L)'
;MAESFAQKRSSLVYWIVLVTTVLTLTLLLYSSTFRNLVDQATNWSKVVINDHPVTGAAVFFLFAALSAMLAFTSSAVLVAPANLVWGKLITFLLLWGGWIAGAVAAFGIGSVARPLLIRLGYQRKLNEYQQLVSRRMKFWTTVLFCIAVPSEIPGYLLGGLRYPFWKFLGAIAIAESIYAFGVVIAGQSLLKARPLTLLFIITTLLIIGIVARRLLRSIRSEPKRANKD
;
A
#
# COMPACT_ATOMS: atom_id res chain seq x y z
N MET A 1 36.39 -2.54 -4.65
CA MET A 1 36.03 -1.27 -5.34
C MET A 1 34.73 -1.32 -6.11
N ALA A 2 34.44 -2.36 -6.89
CA ALA A 2 33.18 -2.46 -7.68
C ALA A 2 31.86 -2.45 -6.85
N GLU A 3 31.84 -3.09 -5.69
CA GLU A 3 30.65 -3.11 -4.82
C GLU A 3 30.29 -1.74 -4.22
N SER A 4 31.30 -0.92 -3.89
CA SER A 4 31.10 0.45 -3.39
C SER A 4 30.47 1.36 -4.47
N PHE A 5 30.87 1.19 -5.74
CA PHE A 5 30.30 1.94 -6.86
C PHE A 5 28.85 1.52 -7.17
N ALA A 6 28.52 0.23 -7.11
CA ALA A 6 27.16 -0.26 -7.31
C ALA A 6 26.20 0.23 -6.21
N GLN A 7 26.66 0.27 -4.96
CA GLN A 7 25.87 0.76 -3.82
C GLN A 7 25.63 2.27 -3.90
N LYS A 8 26.64 3.05 -4.32
CA LYS A 8 26.52 4.51 -4.49
C LYS A 8 25.59 4.85 -5.67
N ARG A 9 25.64 4.08 -6.76
CA ARG A 9 24.77 4.24 -7.93
C ARG A 9 23.31 3.93 -7.59
N SER A 10 23.03 2.90 -6.81
CA SER A 10 21.69 2.59 -6.37
C SER A 10 21.11 3.67 -5.45
N SER A 11 21.89 4.24 -4.55
CA SER A 11 21.48 5.36 -3.69
C SER A 11 21.13 6.60 -4.52
N LEU A 12 21.92 6.95 -5.52
CA LEU A 12 21.70 8.10 -6.38
C LEU A 12 20.41 7.97 -7.20
N VAL A 13 20.14 6.79 -7.75
CA VAL A 13 18.89 6.50 -8.47
C VAL A 13 17.67 6.66 -7.55
N TYR A 14 17.74 6.20 -6.29
CA TYR A 14 16.66 6.40 -5.32
C TYR A 14 16.39 7.87 -5.02
N TRP A 15 17.44 8.69 -4.87
CA TRP A 15 17.30 10.12 -4.65
C TRP A 15 16.72 10.83 -5.87
N ILE A 16 17.14 10.49 -7.07
CA ILE A 16 16.58 11.04 -8.32
C ILE A 16 15.09 10.69 -8.41
N VAL A 17 14.71 9.41 -8.21
CA VAL A 17 13.30 8.99 -8.24
C VAL A 17 12.48 9.70 -7.17
N LEU A 18 13.00 9.86 -5.97
CA LEU A 18 12.33 10.59 -4.89
C LEU A 18 12.10 12.05 -5.28
N VAL A 19 13.16 12.74 -5.72
CA VAL A 19 13.09 14.18 -6.09
C VAL A 19 12.17 14.39 -7.28
N THR A 20 12.25 13.55 -8.32
CA THR A 20 11.34 13.66 -9.47
C THR A 20 9.90 13.39 -9.09
N THR A 21 9.62 12.40 -8.25
CA THR A 21 8.27 12.10 -7.77
C THR A 21 7.71 13.26 -6.96
N VAL A 22 8.50 13.80 -6.03
CA VAL A 22 8.10 14.96 -5.22
C VAL A 22 7.85 16.20 -6.10
N LEU A 23 8.73 16.45 -7.07
CA LEU A 23 8.58 17.58 -7.99
C LEU A 23 7.33 17.43 -8.85
N THR A 24 7.10 16.26 -9.43
CA THR A 24 5.92 15.99 -10.26
C THR A 24 4.63 16.12 -9.45
N LEU A 25 4.58 15.58 -8.24
CA LEU A 25 3.44 15.74 -7.35
C LEU A 25 3.20 17.22 -6.98
N THR A 26 4.26 17.97 -6.71
CA THR A 26 4.15 19.40 -6.42
C THR A 26 3.56 20.15 -7.61
N LEU A 27 4.07 19.91 -8.82
CA LEU A 27 3.57 20.54 -10.04
C LEU A 27 2.10 20.18 -10.30
N LEU A 28 1.70 18.91 -10.08
CA LEU A 28 0.32 18.48 -10.21
C LEU A 28 -0.60 19.19 -9.20
N LEU A 29 -0.17 19.34 -7.95
CA LEU A 29 -0.95 20.03 -6.91
C LEU A 29 -1.14 21.53 -7.19
N TYR A 30 -0.19 22.16 -7.86
CA TYR A 30 -0.30 23.56 -8.30
C TYR A 30 -1.06 23.72 -9.62
N SER A 31 -1.31 22.64 -10.35
CA SER A 31 -2.04 22.66 -11.62
C SER A 31 -3.50 23.06 -11.40
N SER A 32 -3.96 24.08 -12.15
CA SER A 32 -5.38 24.49 -12.18
C SER A 32 -6.29 23.36 -12.66
N THR A 33 -5.82 22.58 -13.64
CA THR A 33 -6.55 21.42 -14.17
C THR A 33 -6.80 20.37 -13.08
N PHE A 34 -5.78 20.07 -12.25
CA PHE A 34 -5.93 19.11 -11.15
C PHE A 34 -6.93 19.62 -10.09
N ARG A 35 -6.87 20.89 -9.74
CA ARG A 35 -7.83 21.50 -8.79
C ARG A 35 -9.26 21.44 -9.34
N ASN A 36 -9.47 21.79 -10.61
CA ASN A 36 -10.78 21.71 -11.25
C ASN A 36 -11.33 20.29 -11.26
N LEU A 37 -10.49 19.27 -11.51
CA LEU A 37 -10.89 17.86 -11.43
C LEU A 37 -11.29 17.46 -10.02
N VAL A 38 -10.54 17.90 -8.99
CA VAL A 38 -10.88 17.64 -7.58
C VAL A 38 -12.21 18.33 -7.22
N ASP A 39 -12.42 19.56 -7.65
CA ASP A 39 -13.65 20.31 -7.39
C ASP A 39 -14.86 19.68 -8.11
N GLN A 40 -14.71 19.26 -9.36
CA GLN A 40 -15.75 18.54 -10.09
C GLN A 40 -16.11 17.21 -9.41
N ALA A 41 -15.08 16.40 -9.07
CA ALA A 41 -15.27 15.14 -8.37
C ALA A 41 -15.94 15.36 -7.01
N THR A 42 -15.57 16.41 -6.29
CA THR A 42 -16.15 16.79 -5.01
C THR A 42 -17.62 17.18 -5.15
N ASN A 43 -17.95 18.00 -6.13
CA ASN A 43 -19.32 18.45 -6.35
C ASN A 43 -20.22 17.31 -6.81
N TRP A 44 -19.74 16.47 -7.72
CA TRP A 44 -20.46 15.27 -8.16
C TRP A 44 -20.72 14.30 -6.98
N SER A 45 -19.68 14.06 -6.18
CA SER A 45 -19.79 13.19 -5.00
C SER A 45 -20.78 13.70 -3.98
N LYS A 46 -20.84 15.02 -3.72
CA LYS A 46 -21.83 15.62 -2.80
C LYS A 46 -23.26 15.36 -3.26
N VAL A 47 -23.55 15.51 -4.56
CA VAL A 47 -24.89 15.27 -5.08
C VAL A 47 -25.28 13.81 -4.92
N VAL A 48 -24.42 12.87 -5.34
CA VAL A 48 -24.72 11.43 -5.29
C VAL A 48 -24.80 10.89 -3.87
N ILE A 49 -23.97 11.39 -2.95
CA ILE A 49 -23.89 10.85 -1.59
C ILE A 49 -24.93 11.47 -0.66
N ASN A 50 -25.32 12.75 -0.85
CA ASN A 50 -26.36 13.37 -0.03
C ASN A 50 -27.72 12.70 -0.23
N ASP A 51 -28.02 12.24 -1.44
CA ASP A 51 -29.29 11.56 -1.73
C ASP A 51 -29.30 10.12 -1.18
N HIS A 52 -28.13 9.44 -1.15
CA HIS A 52 -28.01 8.05 -0.72
C HIS A 52 -26.70 7.79 0.05
N PRO A 53 -26.57 8.26 1.31
CA PRO A 53 -25.31 8.21 2.05
C PRO A 53 -24.80 6.78 2.32
N VAL A 54 -25.71 5.84 2.55
CA VAL A 54 -25.37 4.44 2.80
C VAL A 54 -24.86 3.76 1.51
N THR A 55 -25.54 3.99 0.40
CA THR A 55 -25.14 3.45 -0.91
C THR A 55 -23.80 4.03 -1.34
N GLY A 56 -23.58 5.34 -1.14
CA GLY A 56 -22.31 6.00 -1.40
C GLY A 56 -21.16 5.40 -0.57
N ALA A 57 -21.40 5.13 0.71
CA ALA A 57 -20.42 4.49 1.59
C ALA A 57 -20.09 3.06 1.14
N ALA A 58 -21.10 2.27 0.73
CA ALA A 58 -20.89 0.92 0.21
C ALA A 58 -20.08 0.94 -1.10
N VAL A 59 -20.40 1.85 -2.02
CA VAL A 59 -19.65 2.02 -3.29
C VAL A 59 -18.21 2.43 -3.01
N PHE A 60 -17.99 3.39 -2.11
CA PHE A 60 -16.64 3.82 -1.72
C PHE A 60 -15.83 2.66 -1.11
N PHE A 61 -16.45 1.90 -0.20
CA PHE A 61 -15.84 0.72 0.42
C PHE A 61 -15.45 -0.35 -0.62
N LEU A 62 -16.38 -0.69 -1.52
CA LEU A 62 -16.11 -1.65 -2.59
C LEU A 62 -15.02 -1.16 -3.55
N PHE A 63 -15.03 0.11 -3.89
CA PHE A 63 -13.98 0.70 -4.71
C PHE A 63 -12.63 0.67 -4.01
N ALA A 64 -12.57 0.96 -2.71
CA ALA A 64 -11.36 0.82 -1.90
C ALA A 64 -10.87 -0.63 -1.87
N ALA A 65 -11.77 -1.61 -1.71
CA ALA A 65 -11.42 -3.03 -1.74
C ALA A 65 -10.85 -3.45 -3.11
N LEU A 66 -11.50 -3.04 -4.19
CA LEU A 66 -11.01 -3.30 -5.55
C LEU A 66 -9.65 -2.63 -5.80
N SER A 67 -9.45 -1.40 -5.30
CA SER A 67 -8.18 -0.70 -5.46
C SER A 67 -7.01 -1.40 -4.76
N ALA A 68 -7.27 -2.06 -3.62
CA ALA A 68 -6.27 -2.87 -2.92
C ALA A 68 -5.96 -4.21 -3.62
N MET A 69 -6.80 -4.64 -4.56
CA MET A 69 -6.57 -5.84 -5.37
C MET A 69 -5.88 -5.53 -6.70
N LEU A 70 -6.09 -4.33 -7.24
CA LEU A 70 -5.68 -3.93 -8.58
C LEU A 70 -4.63 -2.81 -8.52
N ALA A 71 -3.44 -3.06 -9.05
CA ALA A 71 -2.33 -2.11 -9.06
C ALA A 71 -2.60 -0.79 -9.85
N PHE A 72 -3.66 -0.76 -10.66
CA PHE A 72 -3.94 0.36 -11.57
C PHE A 72 -4.95 1.37 -11.03
N THR A 73 -5.65 1.04 -9.94
CA THR A 73 -6.69 1.90 -9.36
C THR A 73 -6.23 2.47 -8.02
N SER A 74 -6.48 3.76 -7.81
CA SER A 74 -6.18 4.41 -6.53
C SER A 74 -7.42 5.03 -5.95
N SER A 75 -7.89 4.52 -4.82
CA SER A 75 -9.01 5.09 -4.06
C SER A 75 -8.65 6.42 -3.38
N ALA A 76 -7.35 6.78 -3.33
CA ALA A 76 -6.88 8.01 -2.69
C ALA A 76 -7.50 9.28 -3.30
N VAL A 77 -7.84 9.27 -4.59
CA VAL A 77 -8.49 10.40 -5.28
C VAL A 77 -9.89 10.70 -4.69
N LEU A 78 -10.61 9.67 -4.26
CA LEU A 78 -11.96 9.80 -3.69
C LEU A 78 -11.95 10.16 -2.20
N VAL A 79 -10.80 10.12 -1.52
CA VAL A 79 -10.71 10.41 -0.09
C VAL A 79 -11.00 11.87 0.23
N ALA A 80 -10.60 12.80 -0.65
CA ALA A 80 -10.87 14.21 -0.45
C ALA A 80 -12.38 14.51 -0.41
N PRO A 81 -13.20 14.14 -1.42
CA PRO A 81 -14.64 14.29 -1.35
C PRO A 81 -15.29 13.45 -0.22
N ALA A 82 -14.83 12.24 0.03
CA ALA A 82 -15.33 11.41 1.12
C ALA A 82 -15.15 12.07 2.50
N ASN A 83 -14.02 12.73 2.73
CA ASN A 83 -13.79 13.52 3.96
C ASN A 83 -14.76 14.68 4.16
N LEU A 84 -15.25 15.27 3.08
CA LEU A 84 -16.25 16.36 3.16
C LEU A 84 -17.63 15.85 3.56
N VAL A 85 -17.98 14.66 3.09
CA VAL A 85 -19.32 14.12 3.30
C VAL A 85 -19.45 13.38 4.63
N TRP A 86 -18.52 12.46 4.92
CA TRP A 86 -18.59 11.58 6.10
C TRP A 86 -17.66 12.00 7.23
N GLY A 87 -16.79 12.99 7.00
CA GLY A 87 -15.73 13.34 7.93
C GLY A 87 -14.60 12.33 7.95
N LYS A 88 -13.51 12.69 8.63
CA LYS A 88 -12.25 11.94 8.62
C LYS A 88 -12.37 10.53 9.18
N LEU A 89 -13.07 10.37 10.30
CA LEU A 89 -13.13 9.09 11.01
C LEU A 89 -13.87 8.04 10.17
N ILE A 90 -15.03 8.39 9.63
CA ILE A 90 -15.82 7.46 8.81
C ILE A 90 -15.06 7.15 7.51
N THR A 91 -14.49 8.16 6.85
CA THR A 91 -13.67 7.96 5.66
C THR A 91 -12.47 7.04 5.94
N PHE A 92 -11.80 7.23 7.09
CA PHE A 92 -10.70 6.34 7.50
C PHE A 92 -11.18 4.90 7.67
N LEU A 93 -12.30 4.68 8.38
CA LEU A 93 -12.83 3.34 8.62
C LEU A 93 -13.27 2.64 7.33
N LEU A 94 -13.93 3.36 6.44
CA LEU A 94 -14.34 2.84 5.14
C LEU A 94 -13.15 2.50 4.25
N LEU A 95 -12.16 3.37 4.19
CA LEU A 95 -10.94 3.16 3.40
C LEU A 95 -10.12 2.00 3.93
N TRP A 96 -9.81 2.02 5.23
CA TRP A 96 -9.04 0.99 5.92
C TRP A 96 -9.73 -0.38 5.85
N GLY A 97 -11.02 -0.42 6.16
CA GLY A 97 -11.81 -1.64 6.06
C GLY A 97 -11.89 -2.17 4.63
N GLY A 98 -12.08 -1.29 3.64
CA GLY A 98 -12.07 -1.64 2.23
C GLY A 98 -10.73 -2.24 1.80
N TRP A 99 -9.61 -1.60 2.15
CA TRP A 99 -8.29 -2.12 1.81
C TRP A 99 -8.00 -3.47 2.47
N ILE A 100 -8.40 -3.67 3.73
CA ILE A 100 -8.30 -4.99 4.39
C ILE A 100 -9.16 -6.03 3.65
N ALA A 101 -10.40 -5.69 3.31
CA ALA A 101 -11.29 -6.60 2.58
C ALA A 101 -10.69 -7.01 1.22
N GLY A 102 -10.12 -6.05 0.49
CA GLY A 102 -9.41 -6.31 -0.76
C GLY A 102 -8.17 -7.20 -0.58
N ALA A 103 -7.36 -6.94 0.44
CA ALA A 103 -6.20 -7.75 0.77
C ALA A 103 -6.58 -9.19 1.16
N VAL A 104 -7.67 -9.37 1.91
CA VAL A 104 -8.23 -10.69 2.25
C VAL A 104 -8.71 -11.42 1.01
N ALA A 105 -9.41 -10.74 0.11
CA ALA A 105 -9.82 -11.32 -1.17
C ALA A 105 -8.62 -11.73 -2.02
N ALA A 106 -7.58 -10.87 -2.12
CA ALA A 106 -6.33 -11.18 -2.80
C ALA A 106 -5.62 -12.41 -2.17
N PHE A 107 -5.62 -12.53 -0.84
CA PHE A 107 -5.10 -13.70 -0.14
C PHE A 107 -5.89 -14.98 -0.50
N GLY A 108 -7.21 -14.90 -0.52
CA GLY A 108 -8.08 -16.00 -0.96
C GLY A 108 -7.75 -16.44 -2.39
N ILE A 109 -7.67 -15.49 -3.33
CA ILE A 109 -7.31 -15.76 -4.74
C ILE A 109 -5.93 -16.41 -4.82
N GLY A 110 -4.92 -15.88 -4.11
CA GLY A 110 -3.58 -16.46 -4.05
C GLY A 110 -3.59 -17.90 -3.56
N SER A 111 -4.40 -18.20 -2.53
CA SER A 111 -4.55 -19.55 -1.97
C SER A 111 -5.20 -20.51 -2.96
N VAL A 112 -6.23 -20.06 -3.68
CA VAL A 112 -6.94 -20.86 -4.70
C VAL A 112 -6.08 -21.04 -5.96
N ALA A 113 -5.26 -20.06 -6.34
CA ALA A 113 -4.37 -20.14 -7.48
C ALA A 113 -3.18 -21.10 -7.28
N ARG A 114 -2.84 -21.46 -6.04
CA ARG A 114 -1.71 -22.37 -5.73
C ARG A 114 -1.75 -23.72 -6.47
N PRO A 115 -2.85 -24.50 -6.49
CA PRO A 115 -2.91 -25.76 -7.21
C PRO A 115 -2.63 -25.61 -8.71
N LEU A 116 -3.07 -24.50 -9.31
CA LEU A 116 -2.80 -24.19 -10.71
C LEU A 116 -1.29 -23.96 -10.93
N LEU A 117 -0.63 -23.21 -10.08
CA LEU A 117 0.81 -22.98 -10.13
C LEU A 117 1.61 -24.29 -9.96
N ILE A 118 1.12 -25.22 -9.12
CA ILE A 118 1.71 -26.55 -8.97
C ILE A 118 1.58 -27.36 -10.27
N ARG A 119 0.41 -27.36 -10.90
CA ARG A 119 0.19 -28.03 -12.20
C ARG A 119 1.06 -27.47 -13.31
N LEU A 120 1.37 -26.17 -13.27
CA LEU A 120 2.28 -25.49 -14.20
C LEU A 120 3.77 -25.74 -13.90
N GLY A 121 4.10 -26.62 -12.98
CA GLY A 121 5.49 -27.03 -12.68
C GLY A 121 6.23 -26.16 -11.67
N TYR A 122 5.58 -25.19 -11.02
CA TYR A 122 6.21 -24.30 -10.03
C TYR A 122 6.30 -24.87 -8.59
N GLN A 123 5.96 -26.15 -8.41
CA GLN A 123 5.90 -26.81 -7.08
C GLN A 123 7.20 -26.65 -6.28
N ARG A 124 8.36 -26.88 -6.88
CA ARG A 124 9.66 -26.78 -6.20
C ARG A 124 9.90 -25.36 -5.67
N LYS A 125 9.71 -24.35 -6.52
CA LYS A 125 9.87 -22.95 -6.13
C LYS A 125 8.89 -22.53 -5.02
N LEU A 126 7.63 -22.92 -5.14
CA LEU A 126 6.62 -22.63 -4.11
C LEU A 126 6.98 -23.24 -2.76
N ASN A 127 7.48 -24.47 -2.75
CA ASN A 127 7.89 -25.13 -1.50
C ASN A 127 9.14 -24.48 -0.89
N GLU A 128 10.13 -24.12 -1.69
CA GLU A 128 11.32 -23.40 -1.24
C GLU A 128 10.94 -22.03 -0.61
N TYR A 129 10.11 -21.25 -1.28
CA TYR A 129 9.63 -19.96 -0.76
C TYR A 129 8.74 -20.13 0.48
N GLN A 130 7.87 -21.14 0.52
CA GLN A 130 7.04 -21.44 1.68
C GLN A 130 7.88 -21.77 2.91
N GLN A 131 8.91 -22.60 2.76
CA GLN A 131 9.83 -22.92 3.86
C GLN A 131 10.58 -21.67 4.34
N LEU A 132 11.03 -20.82 3.42
CA LEU A 132 11.72 -19.58 3.74
C LEU A 132 10.79 -18.61 4.51
N VAL A 133 9.57 -18.45 4.04
CA VAL A 133 8.55 -17.61 4.68
C VAL A 133 8.17 -18.16 6.05
N SER A 134 7.90 -19.47 6.16
CA SER A 134 7.51 -20.11 7.42
C SER A 134 8.60 -20.06 8.49
N ARG A 135 9.87 -20.20 8.11
CA ARG A 135 11.00 -20.19 9.05
C ARG A 135 11.45 -18.77 9.44
N ARG A 136 11.37 -17.79 8.53
CA ARG A 136 11.99 -16.46 8.71
C ARG A 136 10.99 -15.33 8.94
N MET A 137 9.75 -15.44 8.47
CA MET A 137 8.76 -14.38 8.63
C MET A 137 8.04 -14.49 9.97
N LYS A 138 8.65 -13.88 10.99
CA LYS A 138 7.97 -13.58 12.25
C LYS A 138 6.89 -12.49 11.97
N PHE A 139 5.93 -12.33 12.87
CA PHE A 139 4.82 -11.38 12.72
C PHE A 139 5.28 -9.97 12.31
N TRP A 140 6.25 -9.40 13.01
CA TRP A 140 6.78 -8.05 12.70
C TRP A 140 7.49 -7.97 11.35
N THR A 141 8.14 -9.05 10.91
CA THR A 141 8.73 -9.11 9.57
C THR A 141 7.65 -9.10 8.49
N THR A 142 6.50 -9.72 8.77
CA THR A 142 5.32 -9.68 7.88
C THR A 142 4.73 -8.26 7.84
N VAL A 143 4.62 -7.58 8.98
CA VAL A 143 4.18 -6.16 9.03
C VAL A 143 5.11 -5.29 8.18
N LEU A 144 6.42 -5.39 8.37
CA LEU A 144 7.40 -4.66 7.56
C LEU A 144 7.30 -4.99 6.07
N PHE A 145 7.04 -6.25 5.74
CA PHE A 145 6.82 -6.68 4.37
C PHE A 145 5.58 -6.01 3.76
N CYS A 146 4.46 -6.00 4.49
CA CYS A 146 3.22 -5.33 4.06
C CYS A 146 3.40 -3.81 3.91
N ILE A 147 4.23 -3.17 4.75
CA ILE A 147 4.56 -1.74 4.61
C ILE A 147 5.49 -1.47 3.41
N ALA A 148 6.46 -2.37 3.18
CA ALA A 148 7.52 -2.14 2.19
C ALA A 148 7.12 -2.45 0.75
N VAL A 149 6.07 -3.25 0.55
CA VAL A 149 5.64 -3.77 -0.75
C VAL A 149 4.24 -3.20 -1.05
N PRO A 150 3.94 -2.86 -2.32
CA PRO A 150 2.59 -2.42 -2.69
C PRO A 150 1.52 -3.39 -2.18
N SER A 151 0.41 -2.84 -1.70
CA SER A 151 -0.64 -3.58 -0.96
C SER A 151 -1.22 -4.79 -1.68
N GLU A 152 -1.20 -4.77 -3.00
CA GLU A 152 -1.72 -5.85 -3.85
C GLU A 152 -0.89 -7.15 -3.72
N ILE A 153 0.44 -7.01 -3.60
CA ILE A 153 1.37 -8.14 -3.65
C ILE A 153 1.31 -9.04 -2.40
N PRO A 154 1.30 -8.50 -1.16
CA PRO A 154 1.29 -9.31 0.05
C PRO A 154 0.13 -10.31 0.12
N GLY A 155 -1.08 -9.89 -0.27
CA GLY A 155 -2.25 -10.76 -0.31
C GLY A 155 -2.02 -11.98 -1.21
N TYR A 156 -1.81 -11.77 -2.49
CA TYR A 156 -1.61 -12.85 -3.45
C TYR A 156 -0.44 -13.75 -3.10
N LEU A 157 0.70 -13.16 -2.70
CA LEU A 157 1.91 -13.91 -2.39
C LEU A 157 1.76 -14.76 -1.14
N LEU A 158 1.33 -14.17 -0.03
CA LEU A 158 1.22 -14.87 1.25
C LEU A 158 0.09 -15.92 1.23
N GLY A 159 -1.01 -15.65 0.49
CA GLY A 159 -2.04 -16.65 0.22
C GLY A 159 -1.50 -17.83 -0.57
N GLY A 160 -0.81 -17.61 -1.68
CA GLY A 160 -0.19 -18.66 -2.50
C GLY A 160 0.86 -19.48 -1.76
N LEU A 161 1.56 -18.88 -0.79
CA LEU A 161 2.54 -19.54 0.07
C LEU A 161 1.93 -20.18 1.32
N ARG A 162 0.59 -20.18 1.50
CA ARG A 162 -0.12 -20.72 2.68
C ARG A 162 0.39 -20.15 4.00
N TYR A 163 0.65 -18.84 4.03
CA TYR A 163 0.99 -18.18 5.28
C TYR A 163 -0.21 -18.19 6.24
N PRO A 164 -0.02 -18.24 7.57
CA PRO A 164 -1.14 -18.26 8.53
C PRO A 164 -2.02 -17.01 8.38
N PHE A 165 -3.30 -17.22 8.04
CA PHE A 165 -4.25 -16.13 7.72
C PHE A 165 -4.35 -15.07 8.81
N TRP A 166 -4.48 -15.47 10.08
CA TRP A 166 -4.62 -14.51 11.19
C TRP A 166 -3.38 -13.65 11.40
N LYS A 167 -2.19 -14.19 11.14
CA LYS A 167 -0.95 -13.41 11.19
C LYS A 167 -0.88 -12.43 10.02
N PHE A 168 -1.32 -12.85 8.83
CA PHE A 168 -1.45 -11.97 7.67
C PHE A 168 -2.46 -10.85 7.95
N LEU A 169 -3.67 -11.19 8.42
CA LEU A 169 -4.72 -10.22 8.71
C LEU A 169 -4.27 -9.14 9.71
N GLY A 170 -3.64 -9.55 10.81
CA GLY A 170 -3.10 -8.58 11.77
C GLY A 170 -1.99 -7.71 11.19
N ALA A 171 -1.10 -8.30 10.39
CA ALA A 171 0.00 -7.57 9.77
C ALA A 171 -0.48 -6.54 8.73
N ILE A 172 -1.43 -6.93 7.86
CA ILE A 172 -1.98 -6.03 6.84
C ILE A 172 -2.84 -4.95 7.48
N ALA A 173 -3.61 -5.26 8.52
CA ALA A 173 -4.42 -4.27 9.24
C ALA A 173 -3.55 -3.15 9.84
N ILE A 174 -2.40 -3.49 10.44
CA ILE A 174 -1.44 -2.50 10.94
C ILE A 174 -0.83 -1.70 9.79
N ALA A 175 -0.39 -2.35 8.72
CA ALA A 175 0.23 -1.66 7.59
C ALA A 175 -0.75 -0.69 6.93
N GLU A 176 -1.97 -1.14 6.62
CA GLU A 176 -2.99 -0.32 5.97
C GLU A 176 -3.51 0.80 6.88
N SER A 177 -3.50 0.65 8.21
CA SER A 177 -3.89 1.74 9.11
C SER A 177 -2.96 2.95 8.98
N ILE A 178 -1.65 2.72 8.85
CA ILE A 178 -0.65 3.78 8.69
C ILE A 178 -0.89 4.54 7.37
N TYR A 179 -1.11 3.79 6.28
CA TYR A 179 -1.33 4.39 4.96
C TYR A 179 -2.69 5.08 4.88
N ALA A 180 -3.77 4.46 5.36
CA ALA A 180 -5.11 5.04 5.35
C ALA A 180 -5.15 6.34 6.17
N PHE A 181 -4.52 6.38 7.33
CA PHE A 181 -4.40 7.59 8.14
C PHE A 181 -3.68 8.71 7.39
N GLY A 182 -2.53 8.40 6.78
CA GLY A 182 -1.78 9.36 5.96
C GLY A 182 -2.60 9.90 4.80
N VAL A 183 -3.30 9.02 4.06
CA VAL A 183 -4.10 9.41 2.89
C VAL A 183 -5.32 10.24 3.28
N VAL A 184 -5.98 9.94 4.41
CA VAL A 184 -7.12 10.73 4.91
C VAL A 184 -6.69 12.14 5.31
N ILE A 185 -5.54 12.29 5.98
CA ILE A 185 -4.99 13.61 6.32
C ILE A 185 -4.53 14.35 5.05
N ALA A 186 -3.92 13.64 4.09
CA ALA A 186 -3.53 14.21 2.81
C ALA A 186 -4.75 14.74 2.04
N GLY A 187 -5.84 13.96 1.98
CA GLY A 187 -7.09 14.38 1.35
C GLY A 187 -7.67 15.67 1.95
N GLN A 188 -7.60 15.82 3.28
CA GLN A 188 -8.02 17.07 3.91
C GLN A 188 -7.10 18.26 3.58
N SER A 189 -5.79 18.01 3.48
CA SER A 189 -4.81 19.06 3.15
C SER A 189 -4.97 19.54 1.71
N LEU A 190 -5.39 18.65 0.80
CA LEU A 190 -5.81 18.98 -0.57
C LEU A 190 -6.96 19.97 -0.57
N LEU A 191 -8.03 19.66 0.17
CA LEU A 191 -9.23 20.51 0.27
C LEU A 191 -8.94 21.89 0.86
N LYS A 192 -8.00 21.97 1.80
CA LYS A 192 -7.59 23.23 2.46
C LYS A 192 -6.50 23.99 1.70
N ALA A 193 -6.13 23.55 0.50
CA ALA A 193 -5.05 24.11 -0.30
C ALA A 193 -3.74 24.31 0.49
N ARG A 194 -3.36 23.32 1.32
CA ARG A 194 -2.13 23.34 2.12
C ARG A 194 -1.05 22.45 1.48
N PRO A 195 -0.35 22.92 0.45
CA PRO A 195 0.58 22.10 -0.31
C PRO A 195 1.77 21.60 0.53
N LEU A 196 2.24 22.40 1.49
CA LEU A 196 3.34 22.02 2.37
C LEU A 196 2.99 20.81 3.26
N THR A 197 1.76 20.76 3.79
CA THR A 197 1.30 19.63 4.60
C THR A 197 1.19 18.36 3.76
N LEU A 198 0.68 18.48 2.53
CA LEU A 198 0.63 17.36 1.59
C LEU A 198 2.02 16.83 1.26
N LEU A 199 2.94 17.73 0.94
CA LEU A 199 4.33 17.36 0.65
C LEU A 199 4.96 16.64 1.84
N PHE A 200 4.76 17.14 3.06
CA PHE A 200 5.26 16.52 4.28
C PHE A 200 4.70 15.09 4.47
N ILE A 201 3.38 14.90 4.30
CA ILE A 201 2.74 13.59 4.47
C ILE A 201 3.26 12.59 3.43
N ILE A 202 3.29 12.98 2.15
CA ILE A 202 3.77 12.13 1.06
C ILE A 202 5.24 11.74 1.30
N THR A 203 6.09 12.70 1.66
CA THR A 203 7.51 12.46 1.95
C THR A 203 7.67 11.51 3.15
N THR A 204 6.87 11.68 4.20
CA THR A 204 6.90 10.81 5.38
C THR A 204 6.51 9.37 5.02
N LEU A 205 5.44 9.16 4.25
CA LEU A 205 5.01 7.83 3.80
C LEU A 205 6.05 7.16 2.90
N LEU A 206 6.69 7.92 2.00
CA LEU A 206 7.79 7.42 1.16
C LEU A 206 8.99 7.00 2.00
N ILE A 207 9.37 7.80 3.01
CA ILE A 207 10.47 7.46 3.93
C ILE A 207 10.16 6.18 4.69
N ILE A 208 8.95 6.03 5.24
CA ILE A 208 8.50 4.82 5.93
C ILE A 208 8.64 3.59 5.01
N GLY A 209 8.18 3.67 3.77
CA GLY A 209 8.31 2.60 2.79
C GLY A 209 9.76 2.24 2.46
N ILE A 210 10.63 3.25 2.30
CA ILE A 210 12.07 3.04 2.02
C ILE A 210 12.77 2.40 3.23
N VAL A 211 12.50 2.89 4.45
CA VAL A 211 13.08 2.34 5.68
C VAL A 211 12.65 0.90 5.88
N ALA A 212 11.34 0.61 5.72
CA ALA A 212 10.82 -0.75 5.81
C ALA A 212 11.49 -1.70 4.80
N ARG A 213 11.69 -1.25 3.54
CA ARG A 213 12.43 -2.03 2.52
C ARG A 213 13.90 -2.26 2.91
N ARG A 214 14.58 -1.25 3.47
CA ARG A 214 15.97 -1.40 3.93
C ARG A 214 16.08 -2.40 5.07
N LEU A 215 15.19 -2.31 6.07
CA LEU A 215 15.13 -3.25 7.19
C LEU A 215 14.87 -4.68 6.72
N LEU A 216 13.96 -4.89 5.77
CA LEU A 216 13.72 -6.22 5.18
C LEU A 216 14.95 -6.77 4.47
N ARG A 217 15.72 -5.95 3.76
CA ARG A 217 16.96 -6.38 3.11
C ARG A 217 18.03 -6.76 4.14
N SER A 218 18.16 -5.99 5.23
CA SER A 218 19.10 -6.30 6.32
C SER A 218 18.80 -7.65 6.96
N ILE A 219 17.51 -7.93 7.25
CA ILE A 219 17.08 -9.23 7.79
C ILE A 219 17.36 -10.39 6.82
N ARG A 220 17.35 -10.12 5.52
CA ARG A 220 17.61 -11.14 4.49
C ARG A 220 19.12 -11.44 4.30
N SER A 221 20.00 -10.49 4.61
CA SER A 221 21.43 -10.59 4.40
C SER A 221 22.22 -11.31 5.50
N GLU A 222 21.59 -11.69 6.62
CA GLU A 222 22.21 -12.40 7.74
C GLU A 222 22.07 -13.93 7.72
N PRO A 223 22.62 -14.70 6.79
CA PRO A 223 22.69 -16.13 7.01
C PRO A 223 23.92 -16.84 6.47
N LYS A 224 25.12 -16.29 6.60
CA LYS A 224 26.32 -17.04 6.20
C LYS A 224 27.41 -17.20 7.27
N ARG A 225 27.19 -16.71 8.52
CA ARG A 225 28.21 -16.80 9.58
C ARG A 225 28.00 -17.91 10.62
N ALA A 226 26.91 -18.64 10.60
CA ALA A 226 26.62 -19.65 11.63
C ALA A 226 26.96 -21.09 11.24
N ASN A 227 27.72 -21.34 10.20
CA ASN A 227 28.09 -22.71 9.80
C ASN A 227 29.59 -22.83 9.44
N LYS A 228 30.45 -22.23 10.26
CA LYS A 228 31.90 -22.48 10.28
C LYS A 228 32.35 -22.49 11.74
N ASP A 229 31.97 -23.51 12.45
CA ASP A 229 32.63 -24.08 13.63
C ASP A 229 32.22 -25.55 13.73
#